data_58dda037eecb8e58ebe8f3ec1f6f3986
#
_entry.id   58dda037eecb8e58ebe8f3ec1f6f3986
#
_cell.length_a   1.000
_cell.length_b   1.000
_cell.length_c   1.000
_cell.angle_alpha   90.00
_cell.angle_beta   90.00
_cell.angle_gamma   90.00
#
_symmetry.space_group_name_H-M   'P 1'
#
loop_
_entity.id
_entity.type
_entity.pdbx_description
1 polymer ?
#
loop_
_entity_poly.entity_id
_entity_poly.type
_entity_poly.pdbx_seq_one_letter_code
_entity_poly.pdbx_strand_id
1 'polypeptide(L)'
;MNCLACHAGKVAGRVIPGLPNSHFALQSLTEDVRLTKLTMFKKLGHLDLASLKLPLGTTHGTTNAVVFGVVLGNLRDKDMNVDRSRPEPRQLHHDMDAPPFWNVKKKKSLYADGFAPKNHRVLMQFMLLPKNDRATLISWEDDFKDIQAWIESLEAPQYPFKIV
;
A
#
# COMPACT_ATOMS: atom_id res chain seq x y z
N MET A 1 4.24 -5.14 -8.09
CA MET A 1 3.03 -5.15 -7.24
C MET A 1 2.41 -3.76 -7.34
N ASN A 2 1.10 -3.66 -7.45
CA ASN A 2 0.36 -2.39 -7.51
C ASN A 2 -0.78 -2.39 -6.48
N CYS A 3 -1.51 -1.30 -6.34
CA CYS A 3 -2.59 -1.13 -5.37
C CYS A 3 -3.66 -2.24 -5.47
N LEU A 4 -3.92 -2.74 -6.67
CA LEU A 4 -4.95 -3.76 -6.91
C LEU A 4 -4.58 -5.15 -6.36
N ALA A 5 -3.32 -5.41 -5.99
CA ALA A 5 -2.96 -6.67 -5.30
C ALA A 5 -3.73 -6.83 -3.98
N CYS A 6 -3.84 -5.74 -3.22
CA CYS A 6 -4.61 -5.71 -1.96
C CYS A 6 -6.05 -5.22 -2.15
N HIS A 7 -6.35 -4.47 -3.22
CA HIS A 7 -7.63 -3.82 -3.46
C HIS A 7 -8.31 -4.27 -4.76
N ALA A 8 -8.20 -5.55 -5.10
CA ALA A 8 -9.03 -6.21 -6.11
C ALA A 8 -9.38 -7.61 -5.63
N GLY A 9 -10.44 -7.70 -4.87
CA GLY A 9 -10.96 -8.96 -4.33
C GLY A 9 -11.88 -9.68 -5.31
N LYS A 10 -12.11 -10.97 -5.05
CA LYS A 10 -13.03 -11.79 -5.83
C LYS A 10 -14.23 -12.19 -4.98
N VAL A 11 -15.45 -11.91 -5.47
CA VAL A 11 -16.69 -12.34 -4.85
C VAL A 11 -17.68 -12.83 -5.91
N ALA A 12 -18.41 -13.90 -5.64
CA ALA A 12 -19.36 -14.52 -6.56
C ALA A 12 -18.78 -14.73 -7.98
N GLY A 13 -17.52 -15.16 -8.07
CA GLY A 13 -16.83 -15.43 -9.33
C GLY A 13 -16.29 -14.20 -10.07
N ARG A 14 -16.59 -12.98 -9.61
CA ARG A 14 -16.18 -11.71 -10.25
C ARG A 14 -15.06 -11.03 -9.47
N VAL A 15 -14.04 -10.52 -10.20
CA VAL A 15 -13.02 -9.64 -9.63
C VAL A 15 -13.55 -8.22 -9.60
N ILE A 16 -13.50 -7.58 -8.46
CA ILE A 16 -14.07 -6.24 -8.23
C ILE A 16 -12.93 -5.30 -7.81
N PRO A 17 -12.55 -4.33 -8.64
CA PRO A 17 -11.60 -3.29 -8.26
C PRO A 17 -12.11 -2.48 -7.08
N GLY A 18 -11.23 -2.23 -6.10
CA GLY A 18 -11.57 -1.54 -4.87
C GLY A 18 -12.11 -2.44 -3.76
N LEU A 19 -12.44 -3.72 -4.05
CA LEU A 19 -12.77 -4.70 -3.01
C LEU A 19 -11.51 -5.19 -2.32
N PRO A 20 -11.47 -5.28 -0.97
CA PRO A 20 -10.37 -5.93 -0.26
C PRO A 20 -10.10 -7.35 -0.76
N ASN A 21 -8.83 -7.66 -1.00
CA ASN A 21 -8.40 -9.01 -1.36
C ASN A 21 -8.09 -9.82 -0.10
N SER A 22 -9.10 -10.40 0.51
CA SER A 22 -9.00 -11.19 1.74
C SER A 22 -8.19 -12.50 1.61
N HIS A 23 -7.82 -12.87 0.39
CA HIS A 23 -7.02 -14.08 0.12
C HIS A 23 -5.54 -13.79 -0.17
N PHE A 24 -5.15 -12.51 -0.19
CA PHE A 24 -3.80 -12.13 -0.55
C PHE A 24 -2.81 -12.41 0.59
N ALA A 25 -1.91 -13.36 0.38
CA ALA A 25 -0.85 -13.74 1.31
C ALA A 25 0.43 -12.95 1.00
N LEU A 26 0.50 -11.69 1.42
CA LEU A 26 1.60 -10.78 1.07
C LEU A 26 2.95 -11.27 1.62
N GLN A 27 2.99 -11.78 2.84
CA GLN A 27 4.21 -12.30 3.46
C GLN A 27 4.75 -13.48 2.65
N SER A 28 3.92 -14.49 2.40
CA SER A 28 4.31 -15.69 1.63
C SER A 28 4.78 -15.33 0.23
N LEU A 29 4.06 -14.45 -0.47
CA LEU A 29 4.47 -13.99 -1.80
C LEU A 29 5.85 -13.33 -1.77
N THR A 30 6.13 -12.51 -0.75
CA THR A 30 7.43 -11.83 -0.64
C THR A 30 8.55 -12.81 -0.33
N GLU A 31 8.29 -13.81 0.50
CA GLU A 31 9.25 -14.88 0.82
C GLU A 31 9.55 -15.73 -0.41
N ASP A 32 8.55 -16.15 -1.16
CA ASP A 32 8.70 -16.92 -2.40
C ASP A 32 9.49 -16.15 -3.46
N VAL A 33 9.16 -14.86 -3.65
CA VAL A 33 9.89 -13.99 -4.58
C VAL A 33 11.34 -13.81 -4.15
N ARG A 34 11.60 -13.61 -2.84
CA ARG A 34 12.96 -13.50 -2.30
C ARG A 34 13.75 -14.79 -2.52
N LEU A 35 13.17 -15.94 -2.20
CA LEU A 35 13.80 -17.24 -2.41
C LEU A 35 14.11 -17.47 -3.90
N THR A 36 13.14 -17.18 -4.77
CA THR A 36 13.33 -17.27 -6.22
C THR A 36 14.49 -16.37 -6.70
N LYS A 37 14.55 -15.13 -6.22
CA LYS A 37 15.67 -14.23 -6.56
C LYS A 37 17.01 -14.78 -6.10
N LEU A 38 17.09 -15.32 -4.89
CA LEU A 38 18.31 -15.93 -4.35
C LEU A 38 18.74 -17.14 -5.19
N THR A 39 17.84 -18.05 -5.52
CA THR A 39 18.13 -19.23 -6.34
C THR A 39 18.55 -18.87 -7.76
N MET A 40 18.02 -17.77 -8.29
CA MET A 40 18.37 -17.26 -9.62
C MET A 40 19.55 -16.26 -9.60
N PHE A 41 20.24 -16.08 -8.50
CA PHE A 41 21.31 -15.09 -8.30
C PHE A 41 20.91 -13.66 -8.69
N LYS A 42 19.64 -13.28 -8.47
CA LYS A 42 19.12 -11.95 -8.74
C LYS A 42 19.31 -11.03 -7.54
N LYS A 43 19.48 -9.73 -7.82
CA LYS A 43 19.62 -8.72 -6.77
C LYS A 43 18.33 -8.60 -5.96
N LEU A 44 18.47 -8.60 -4.63
CA LEU A 44 17.35 -8.33 -3.72
C LEU A 44 16.94 -6.86 -3.76
N GLY A 45 15.64 -6.61 -3.74
CA GLY A 45 15.08 -5.27 -3.62
C GLY A 45 14.86 -4.86 -2.16
N HIS A 46 14.47 -3.60 -1.94
CA HIS A 46 14.22 -3.06 -0.60
C HIS A 46 13.08 -3.80 0.13
N LEU A 47 12.05 -4.25 -0.58
CA LEU A 47 10.93 -4.99 0.02
C LEU A 47 11.37 -6.39 0.48
N ASP A 48 12.23 -7.05 -0.29
CA ASP A 48 12.78 -8.36 0.07
C ASP A 48 13.58 -8.30 1.39
N LEU A 49 14.28 -7.18 1.61
CA LEU A 49 15.08 -6.96 2.82
C LEU A 49 14.23 -6.43 3.98
N ALA A 50 13.27 -5.56 3.70
CA ALA A 50 12.40 -4.97 4.72
C ALA A 50 11.55 -6.05 5.41
N SER A 51 11.05 -7.04 4.66
CA SER A 51 10.27 -8.16 5.20
C SER A 51 11.04 -9.05 6.18
N LEU A 52 12.38 -8.96 6.21
CA LEU A 52 13.21 -9.63 7.21
C LEU A 52 13.22 -8.91 8.56
N LYS A 53 12.97 -7.59 8.57
CA LYS A 53 12.90 -6.80 9.80
C LYS A 53 11.50 -6.81 10.42
N LEU A 54 10.49 -6.78 9.57
CA LEU A 54 9.09 -6.70 9.97
C LEU A 54 8.24 -7.54 9.02
N PRO A 55 7.45 -8.50 9.51
CA PRO A 55 6.50 -9.25 8.70
C PRO A 55 5.55 -8.32 7.95
N LEU A 56 5.26 -8.63 6.68
CA LEU A 56 4.38 -7.81 5.83
C LEU A 56 2.90 -8.10 6.07
N GLY A 57 2.58 -9.20 6.74
CA GLY A 57 1.23 -9.61 7.11
C GLY A 57 1.27 -11.03 7.65
N THR A 58 0.66 -11.28 8.80
CA THR A 58 0.68 -12.60 9.45
C THR A 58 -0.49 -13.49 9.05
N THR A 59 -1.54 -12.90 8.51
CA THR A 59 -2.72 -13.63 8.01
C THR A 59 -3.06 -13.23 6.58
N HIS A 60 -3.81 -14.08 5.88
CA HIS A 60 -4.30 -13.76 4.55
C HIS A 60 -5.20 -12.54 4.59
N GLY A 61 -5.04 -11.65 3.63
CA GLY A 61 -5.82 -10.41 3.50
C GLY A 61 -5.31 -9.24 4.34
N THR A 62 -4.43 -9.50 5.32
CA THR A 62 -3.85 -8.43 6.13
C THR A 62 -2.50 -7.96 5.59
N THR A 63 -2.11 -6.75 5.97
CA THR A 63 -0.82 -6.18 5.60
C THR A 63 -0.32 -5.22 6.67
N ASN A 64 0.99 -5.24 6.87
CA ASN A 64 1.73 -4.28 7.66
C ASN A 64 2.39 -3.20 6.78
N ALA A 65 1.97 -3.12 5.52
CA ALA A 65 2.60 -2.24 4.53
C ALA A 65 2.52 -0.76 4.89
N VAL A 66 1.53 -0.34 5.69
CA VAL A 66 1.41 1.04 6.17
C VAL A 66 2.64 1.48 6.96
N VAL A 67 3.21 0.59 7.77
CA VAL A 67 4.42 0.91 8.57
C VAL A 67 5.61 1.21 7.65
N PHE A 68 5.76 0.46 6.56
CA PHE A 68 6.77 0.76 5.55
C PHE A 68 6.54 2.11 4.87
N GLY A 69 5.28 2.47 4.60
CA GLY A 69 4.92 3.78 4.08
C GLY A 69 5.31 4.92 5.04
N VAL A 70 5.06 4.74 6.33
CA VAL A 70 5.47 5.69 7.39
C VAL A 70 6.99 5.84 7.45
N VAL A 71 7.74 4.73 7.41
CA VAL A 71 9.21 4.76 7.38
C VAL A 71 9.72 5.51 6.16
N LEU A 72 9.19 5.23 4.96
CA LEU A 72 9.57 5.91 3.73
C LEU A 72 9.23 7.40 3.77
N GLY A 73 8.06 7.76 4.30
CA GLY A 73 7.65 9.15 4.49
C GLY A 73 8.56 9.89 5.47
N ASN A 74 9.02 9.22 6.53
CA ASN A 74 9.94 9.83 7.50
C ASN A 74 11.32 10.15 6.89
N LEU A 75 11.72 9.49 5.81
CA LEU A 75 12.95 9.76 5.09
C LEU A 75 12.83 10.97 4.14
N ARG A 76 11.70 11.70 4.17
CA ARG A 76 11.46 12.84 3.29
C ARG A 76 11.17 14.11 4.09
N ASP A 77 11.72 15.23 3.63
CA ASP A 77 11.33 16.55 4.11
C ASP A 77 9.99 17.00 3.46
N LYS A 78 9.51 18.18 3.87
CA LYS A 78 8.28 18.80 3.31
C LYS A 78 8.34 19.05 1.80
N ASP A 79 9.54 19.18 1.24
CA ASP A 79 9.80 19.45 -0.17
C ASP A 79 10.14 18.17 -0.95
N MET A 80 9.91 16.99 -0.34
CA MET A 80 10.13 15.64 -0.91
C MET A 80 11.61 15.28 -1.14
N ASN A 81 12.56 16.03 -0.60
CA ASN A 81 13.97 15.66 -0.63
C ASN A 81 14.25 14.56 0.41
N VAL A 82 15.27 13.75 0.14
CA VAL A 82 15.69 12.71 1.09
C VAL A 82 16.38 13.36 2.30
N ASP A 83 15.82 13.16 3.47
CA ASP A 83 16.38 13.61 4.74
C ASP A 83 16.66 12.38 5.63
N ARG A 84 17.95 12.05 5.75
CA ARG A 84 18.43 10.92 6.59
C ARG A 84 18.81 11.33 8.02
N SER A 85 18.65 12.59 8.37
CA SER A 85 18.97 13.10 9.73
C SER A 85 17.88 12.73 10.74
N ARG A 86 16.69 12.39 10.27
CA ARG A 86 15.57 12.03 11.14
C ARG A 86 15.75 10.64 11.73
N PRO A 87 15.44 10.46 13.01
CA PRO A 87 15.49 9.14 13.63
C PRO A 87 14.50 8.19 12.92
N GLU A 88 14.91 6.95 12.74
CA GLU A 88 14.01 5.93 12.19
C GLU A 88 12.80 5.74 13.14
N PRO A 89 11.57 5.83 12.65
CA PRO A 89 10.40 5.63 13.48
C PRO A 89 10.37 4.19 14.01
N ARG A 90 9.86 4.02 15.21
CA ARG A 90 9.71 2.68 15.82
C ARG A 90 8.80 1.83 14.93
N GLN A 91 9.35 0.74 14.43
CA GLN A 91 8.59 -0.22 13.61
C GLN A 91 7.77 -1.11 14.55
N LEU A 92 6.46 -0.99 14.46
CA LEU A 92 5.53 -1.82 15.20
C LEU A 92 4.83 -2.77 14.24
N HIS A 93 4.68 -4.02 14.67
CA HIS A 93 3.83 -4.97 13.95
C HIS A 93 2.38 -4.51 14.09
N HIS A 94 1.74 -4.20 12.99
CA HIS A 94 0.38 -3.65 12.96
C HIS A 94 -0.36 -4.10 11.71
N ASP A 95 -0.81 -5.36 11.75
CA ASP A 95 -1.59 -5.93 10.66
C ASP A 95 -2.94 -5.24 10.53
N MET A 96 -3.25 -4.80 9.33
CA MET A 96 -4.52 -4.18 8.99
C MET A 96 -5.10 -4.79 7.72
N ASP A 97 -6.43 -4.88 7.68
CA ASP A 97 -7.14 -5.24 6.46
C ASP A 97 -7.07 -4.10 5.44
N ALA A 98 -6.97 -4.45 4.17
CA ALA A 98 -7.12 -3.48 3.11
C ALA A 98 -8.56 -2.96 3.10
N PRO A 99 -8.80 -1.63 3.24
CA PRO A 99 -10.16 -1.10 3.23
C PRO A 99 -10.74 -1.08 1.80
N PRO A 100 -12.07 -1.18 1.64
CA PRO A 100 -12.69 -0.98 0.34
C PRO A 100 -12.53 0.47 -0.15
N PHE A 101 -12.16 0.63 -1.42
CA PHE A 101 -11.87 1.93 -2.01
C PHE A 101 -13.09 2.88 -2.03
N TRP A 102 -14.30 2.38 -2.27
CA TRP A 102 -15.52 3.21 -2.28
C TRP A 102 -15.84 3.89 -0.94
N ASN A 103 -15.17 3.51 0.13
CA ASN A 103 -15.28 4.20 1.41
C ASN A 103 -14.35 5.42 1.52
N VAL A 104 -13.34 5.55 0.65
CA VAL A 104 -12.37 6.66 0.70
C VAL A 104 -13.07 8.01 0.54
N LYS A 105 -14.03 8.12 -0.38
CA LYS A 105 -14.79 9.37 -0.59
C LYS A 105 -15.54 9.86 0.67
N LYS A 106 -15.93 8.96 1.56
CA LYS A 106 -16.66 9.27 2.80
C LYS A 106 -15.74 9.70 3.95
N LYS A 107 -14.44 9.47 3.82
CA LYS A 107 -13.46 9.75 4.88
C LYS A 107 -12.92 11.16 4.79
N LYS A 108 -12.63 11.77 5.95
CA LYS A 108 -11.87 13.04 6.06
C LYS A 108 -10.36 12.79 6.15
N SER A 109 -9.98 11.66 6.73
CA SER A 109 -8.60 11.20 6.88
C SER A 109 -8.51 9.72 6.53
N LEU A 110 -7.31 9.22 6.27
CA LEU A 110 -7.04 7.82 5.95
C LEU A 110 -6.58 7.04 7.19
N TYR A 111 -6.59 5.72 7.05
CA TYR A 111 -6.38 4.71 8.06
C TYR A 111 -7.48 4.65 9.13
N ALA A 112 -7.44 3.60 9.98
CA ALA A 112 -8.48 3.36 10.97
C ALA A 112 -8.50 4.42 12.08
N ASP A 113 -7.31 4.88 12.48
CA ASP A 113 -7.10 5.91 13.48
C ASP A 113 -7.12 7.35 12.93
N GLY A 114 -7.20 7.49 11.60
CA GLY A 114 -7.27 8.80 10.95
C GLY A 114 -6.00 9.63 10.99
N PHE A 115 -4.83 9.02 11.26
CA PHE A 115 -3.58 9.76 11.44
C PHE A 115 -3.07 10.46 10.17
N ALA A 116 -3.42 9.97 8.99
CA ALA A 116 -2.95 10.51 7.73
C ALA A 116 -4.01 11.36 7.02
N PRO A 117 -3.65 12.52 6.45
CA PRO A 117 -4.56 13.32 5.66
C PRO A 117 -4.98 12.58 4.39
N LYS A 118 -6.23 12.78 3.96
CA LYS A 118 -6.71 12.23 2.68
C LYS A 118 -6.19 13.10 1.53
N ASN A 119 -5.11 12.68 0.90
CA ASN A 119 -4.56 13.32 -0.29
C ASN A 119 -3.75 12.34 -1.14
N HIS A 120 -3.46 12.74 -2.40
CA HIS A 120 -2.71 11.93 -3.36
C HIS A 120 -1.29 11.58 -2.90
N ARG A 121 -0.62 12.42 -2.12
CA ARG A 121 0.74 12.14 -1.64
C ARG A 121 0.79 10.97 -0.66
N VAL A 122 -0.27 10.76 0.11
CA VAL A 122 -0.37 9.55 0.96
C VAL A 122 -0.50 8.29 0.09
N LEU A 123 -1.17 8.38 -1.07
CA LEU A 123 -1.19 7.25 -2.04
C LEU A 123 0.20 6.96 -2.60
N MET A 124 1.06 7.99 -2.75
CA MET A 124 2.44 7.85 -3.22
C MET A 124 3.40 7.24 -2.20
N GLN A 125 3.00 7.00 -0.96
CA GLN A 125 3.90 6.63 0.15
C GLN A 125 4.90 5.51 -0.19
N PHE A 126 4.48 4.51 -0.98
CA PHE A 126 5.35 3.41 -1.41
C PHE A 126 6.31 3.78 -2.53
N MET A 127 6.14 4.94 -3.16
CA MET A 127 7.05 5.50 -4.15
C MET A 127 8.12 6.41 -3.53
N LEU A 128 8.03 6.72 -2.23
CA LEU A 128 8.95 7.59 -1.51
C LEU A 128 10.33 6.94 -1.25
N LEU A 129 10.68 5.93 -2.02
CA LEU A 129 11.98 5.27 -1.96
C LEU A 129 13.12 6.28 -2.14
N PRO A 130 14.21 6.19 -1.36
CA PRO A 130 15.33 7.15 -1.46
C PRO A 130 15.97 7.26 -2.86
N LYS A 131 15.80 6.24 -3.71
CA LYS A 131 16.29 6.25 -5.10
C LYS A 131 15.48 7.15 -6.03
N ASN A 132 14.24 7.45 -5.70
CA ASN A 132 13.39 8.35 -6.48
C ASN A 132 13.66 9.77 -6.01
N ASP A 133 14.17 10.61 -6.88
CA ASP A 133 14.45 12.00 -6.55
C ASP A 133 13.17 12.86 -6.50
N ARG A 134 13.31 14.08 -6.01
CA ARG A 134 12.20 15.02 -5.91
C ARG A 134 11.55 15.30 -7.28
N ALA A 135 12.35 15.47 -8.34
CA ALA A 135 11.82 15.76 -9.66
C ALA A 135 10.93 14.63 -10.18
N THR A 136 11.37 13.39 -10.01
CA THR A 136 10.59 12.18 -10.34
C THR A 136 9.27 12.14 -9.55
N LEU A 137 9.30 12.40 -8.24
CA LEU A 137 8.08 12.37 -7.41
C LEU A 137 7.10 13.47 -7.81
N ILE A 138 7.59 14.66 -8.12
CA ILE A 138 6.75 15.77 -8.58
C ILE A 138 6.14 15.49 -9.97
N SER A 139 6.89 14.82 -10.86
CA SER A 139 6.35 14.45 -12.18
C SER A 139 5.19 13.43 -12.12
N TRP A 140 5.05 12.70 -11.02
CA TRP A 140 3.95 11.75 -10.80
C TRP A 140 2.76 12.32 -10.04
N GLU A 141 2.81 13.58 -9.58
CA GLU A 141 1.75 14.14 -8.73
C GLU A 141 0.39 14.16 -9.44
N ASP A 142 0.36 14.47 -10.71
CA ASP A 142 -0.91 14.51 -11.46
C ASP A 142 -1.47 13.11 -11.67
N ASP A 143 -0.63 12.13 -12.00
CA ASP A 143 -1.05 10.71 -12.07
C ASP A 143 -1.68 10.25 -10.76
N PHE A 144 -1.11 10.63 -9.61
CA PHE A 144 -1.64 10.25 -8.30
C PHE A 144 -2.91 11.03 -7.90
N LYS A 145 -3.10 12.25 -8.39
CA LYS A 145 -4.38 12.98 -8.28
C LYS A 145 -5.47 12.26 -9.07
N ASP A 146 -5.15 11.81 -10.29
CA ASP A 146 -6.07 11.05 -11.13
C ASP A 146 -6.42 9.69 -10.50
N ILE A 147 -5.44 8.99 -9.92
CA ILE A 147 -5.66 7.76 -9.16
C ILE A 147 -6.59 8.04 -7.95
N GLN A 148 -6.37 9.13 -7.22
CA GLN A 148 -7.26 9.51 -6.11
C GLN A 148 -8.68 9.78 -6.61
N ALA A 149 -8.84 10.54 -7.68
CA ALA A 149 -10.14 10.84 -8.27
C ALA A 149 -10.85 9.56 -8.72
N TRP A 150 -10.13 8.64 -9.35
CA TRP A 150 -10.66 7.34 -9.72
C TRP A 150 -11.10 6.52 -8.48
N ILE A 151 -10.27 6.44 -7.44
CA ILE A 151 -10.64 5.75 -6.18
C ILE A 151 -11.92 6.34 -5.59
N GLU A 152 -12.04 7.67 -5.57
CA GLU A 152 -13.20 8.37 -5.03
C GLU A 152 -14.46 8.25 -5.92
N SER A 153 -14.30 7.93 -7.21
CA SER A 153 -15.43 7.67 -8.12
C SER A 153 -16.06 6.29 -7.94
N LEU A 154 -15.35 5.36 -7.28
CA LEU A 154 -15.85 3.99 -7.13
C LEU A 154 -17.09 3.91 -6.24
N GLU A 155 -18.01 3.02 -6.63
CA GLU A 155 -19.21 2.69 -5.86
C GLU A 155 -19.12 1.25 -5.33
N ALA A 156 -19.79 1.01 -4.21
CA ALA A 156 -19.94 -0.35 -3.70
C ALA A 156 -20.71 -1.19 -4.73
N PRO A 157 -20.26 -2.41 -5.03
CA PRO A 157 -21.02 -3.28 -5.91
C PRO A 157 -22.35 -3.66 -5.29
N GLN A 158 -23.36 -3.87 -6.13
CA GLN A 158 -24.63 -4.41 -5.67
C GLN A 158 -24.45 -5.81 -5.11
N TYR A 159 -25.20 -6.14 -4.08
CA TYR A 159 -25.21 -7.49 -3.51
C TYR A 159 -25.62 -8.51 -4.57
N PRO A 160 -24.81 -9.56 -4.84
CA PRO A 160 -24.99 -10.41 -6.02
C PRO A 160 -26.11 -11.44 -5.90
N PHE A 161 -26.68 -11.62 -4.70
CA PHE A 161 -27.72 -12.61 -4.46
C PHE A 161 -29.07 -11.94 -4.15
N LYS A 162 -30.17 -12.64 -4.45
CA LYS A 162 -31.50 -12.19 -3.99
C LYS A 162 -31.54 -12.28 -2.46
N ILE A 163 -31.97 -11.18 -1.85
CA ILE A 163 -32.32 -11.19 -0.42
C ILE A 163 -33.73 -11.79 -0.34
N VAL A 164 -33.85 -12.91 0.37
CA VAL A 164 -35.12 -13.60 0.63
C VAL A 164 -35.74 -13.02 1.89
#